data_e4d8a85be8d3ad9a390c2acd95997fed
#
_entry.id   e4d8a85be8d3ad9a390c2acd95997fed
#
_cell.length_a   1.000
_cell.length_b   1.000
_cell.length_c   1.000
_cell.angle_alpha   90.00
_cell.angle_beta   90.00
_cell.angle_gamma   90.00
#
_symmetry.space_group_name_H-M   'P 1'
#
loop_
_entity.id
_entity.type
_entity.pdbx_description
1 polymer ?
#
loop_
_entity_poly.entity_id
_entity_poly.type
_entity_poly.pdbx_seq_one_letter_code
_entity_poly.pdbx_strand_id
1 'polypeptide(L)'
;QEYHDNYNMTWVGKYGFNNTFCLAVRGDVAREYNLKTSSDLTAVADQLVFGGNPDYIERADGYPLLCETYGYNFKDTRGIDIGVKYAVLENGDIDVTNGFTTDAQLSAQDVVVLEDDKHLQVNYFCSTVVREDTLEAYPGLEDALMLMDGILSDTDMSRLNYLVEV
;
A
#
# COMPACT_ATOMS: atom_id res chain seq x y z
N GLN A 1 -14.83 -18.08 -4.95
CA GLN A 1 -16.09 -18.87 -5.06
C GLN A 1 -17.17 -18.04 -5.78
N GLU A 2 -17.51 -16.83 -5.29
CA GLU A 2 -18.58 -15.99 -5.86
C GLU A 2 -18.39 -15.65 -7.35
N TYR A 3 -17.16 -15.34 -7.78
CA TYR A 3 -16.87 -15.04 -9.18
C TYR A 3 -17.01 -16.25 -10.09
N HIS A 4 -16.62 -17.41 -9.61
CA HIS A 4 -16.80 -18.68 -10.32
C HIS A 4 -18.30 -19.00 -10.47
N ASP A 5 -19.06 -18.96 -9.38
CA ASP A 5 -20.45 -19.41 -9.34
C ASP A 5 -21.41 -18.46 -10.08
N ASN A 6 -21.15 -17.15 -10.07
CA ASN A 6 -22.04 -16.15 -10.66
C ASN A 6 -21.60 -15.64 -12.04
N TYR A 7 -20.32 -15.72 -12.38
CA TYR A 7 -19.76 -15.11 -13.59
C TYR A 7 -18.96 -16.06 -14.46
N ASN A 8 -18.84 -17.33 -14.10
CA ASN A 8 -17.99 -18.33 -14.78
C ASN A 8 -16.55 -17.80 -14.96
N MET A 9 -15.98 -17.22 -13.91
CA MET A 9 -14.62 -16.69 -13.89
C MET A 9 -13.81 -17.37 -12.82
N THR A 10 -12.54 -17.67 -13.12
CA THR A 10 -11.58 -18.22 -12.17
C THR A 10 -10.38 -17.29 -11.98
N TRP A 11 -9.76 -17.37 -10.82
CA TRP A 11 -8.53 -16.65 -10.48
C TRP A 11 -7.35 -17.56 -10.72
N VAL A 12 -6.38 -17.12 -11.52
CA VAL A 12 -5.19 -17.90 -11.88
C VAL A 12 -3.96 -17.20 -11.36
N GLY A 13 -3.28 -17.85 -10.43
CA GLY A 13 -2.04 -17.38 -9.80
C GLY A 13 -2.22 -16.09 -8.99
N LYS A 14 -1.12 -15.64 -8.39
CA LYS A 14 -0.97 -14.32 -7.77
C LYS A 14 0.37 -13.78 -8.19
N TYR A 15 0.46 -12.60 -8.72
CA TYR A 15 1.73 -12.02 -9.19
C TYR A 15 2.78 -11.85 -8.08
N GLY A 16 2.36 -11.85 -6.80
CA GLY A 16 3.23 -11.86 -5.63
C GLY A 16 3.20 -10.56 -4.84
N PHE A 17 2.92 -9.42 -5.47
CA PHE A 17 2.77 -8.15 -4.76
C PHE A 17 1.36 -7.96 -4.18
N ASN A 18 1.30 -7.18 -3.11
CA ASN A 18 0.07 -6.83 -2.38
C ASN A 18 -0.12 -5.32 -2.36
N ASN A 19 -0.95 -4.78 -3.25
CA ASN A 19 -1.20 -3.34 -3.35
C ASN A 19 -2.18 -2.85 -2.29
N THR A 20 -1.74 -2.82 -1.03
CA THR A 20 -2.55 -2.39 0.11
C THR A 20 -2.12 -1.02 0.66
N PHE A 21 -2.92 -0.45 1.56
CA PHE A 21 -2.51 0.77 2.27
C PHE A 21 -1.29 0.51 3.15
N CYS A 22 -0.44 1.52 3.25
CA CYS A 22 0.70 1.54 4.16
C CYS A 22 0.89 2.94 4.77
N LEU A 23 1.69 3.01 5.81
CA LEU A 23 2.21 4.27 6.34
C LEU A 23 3.65 4.45 5.87
N ALA A 24 3.92 5.55 5.20
CA ALA A 24 5.26 5.98 4.82
C ALA A 24 5.70 7.11 5.75
N VAL A 25 6.85 6.93 6.40
CA VAL A 25 7.48 7.91 7.30
C VAL A 25 8.73 8.45 6.62
N ARG A 26 8.98 9.74 6.74
CA ARG A 26 10.23 10.35 6.27
C ARG A 26 11.43 9.64 6.91
N GLY A 27 12.46 9.33 6.12
CA GLY A 27 13.55 8.45 6.54
C GLY A 27 14.36 8.95 7.72
N ASP A 28 14.59 10.27 7.81
CA ASP A 28 15.28 10.89 8.96
C ASP A 28 14.48 10.72 10.26
N VAL A 29 13.15 10.93 10.22
CA VAL A 29 12.25 10.73 11.36
C VAL A 29 12.20 9.26 11.78
N ALA A 30 12.08 8.35 10.81
CA ALA A 30 12.08 6.92 11.10
C ALA A 30 13.38 6.46 11.79
N ARG A 31 14.54 7.00 11.38
CA ARG A 31 15.82 6.71 12.03
C ARG A 31 15.95 7.36 13.40
N GLU A 32 15.50 8.61 13.56
CA GLU A 32 15.56 9.33 14.84
C GLU A 32 14.81 8.58 15.94
N TYR A 33 13.60 8.11 15.64
CA TYR A 33 12.75 7.40 16.59
C TYR A 33 12.83 5.86 16.49
N ASN A 34 13.71 5.33 15.60
CA ASN A 34 13.88 3.88 15.35
C ASN A 34 12.55 3.18 15.01
N LEU A 35 11.73 3.81 14.17
CA LEU A 35 10.42 3.31 13.77
C LEU A 35 10.55 2.18 12.74
N LYS A 36 9.84 1.07 12.98
CA LYS A 36 9.79 -0.10 12.10
C LYS A 36 8.36 -0.58 11.88
N THR A 37 7.55 -0.54 12.93
CA THR A 37 6.16 -0.99 12.93
C THR A 37 5.22 0.18 13.12
N SER A 38 3.97 0.01 12.74
CA SER A 38 2.92 0.99 13.01
C SER A 38 2.70 1.19 14.51
N SER A 39 2.90 0.16 15.34
CA SER A 39 2.84 0.32 16.79
C SER A 39 3.97 1.19 17.37
N ASP A 40 5.17 1.19 16.77
CA ASP A 40 6.27 2.05 17.23
C ASP A 40 5.91 3.54 17.11
N LEU A 41 5.18 3.90 16.05
CA LEU A 41 4.76 5.27 15.78
C LEU A 41 3.87 5.85 16.88
N THR A 42 3.11 5.01 17.61
CA THR A 42 2.20 5.45 18.67
C THR A 42 2.90 6.27 19.75
N ALA A 43 4.14 5.92 20.08
CA ALA A 43 4.90 6.58 21.17
C ALA A 43 5.33 8.01 20.83
N VAL A 44 5.34 8.40 19.57
CA VAL A 44 5.87 9.69 19.10
C VAL A 44 4.88 10.45 18.18
N ALA A 45 3.72 9.90 17.92
CA ALA A 45 2.72 10.50 17.03
C ALA A 45 2.34 11.94 17.42
N ASP A 46 2.31 12.25 18.72
CA ASP A 46 1.99 13.58 19.26
C ASP A 46 3.05 14.66 18.94
N GLN A 47 4.21 14.27 18.41
CA GLN A 47 5.26 15.16 17.96
C GLN A 47 5.28 15.33 16.43
N LEU A 48 4.57 14.45 15.70
CA LEU A 48 4.64 14.32 14.25
C LEU A 48 3.39 14.85 13.56
N VAL A 49 3.58 15.32 12.32
CA VAL A 49 2.49 15.80 11.44
C VAL A 49 2.13 14.70 10.45
N PHE A 50 0.87 14.29 10.46
CA PHE A 50 0.32 13.39 9.46
C PHE A 50 -0.22 14.19 8.27
N GLY A 51 0.09 13.77 7.05
CA GLY A 51 -0.50 14.30 5.82
C GLY A 51 -1.12 13.18 5.01
N GLY A 52 -2.37 13.31 4.62
CA GLY A 52 -3.06 12.30 3.81
C GLY A 52 -4.02 12.93 2.82
N ASN A 53 -4.46 12.19 1.82
CA ASN A 53 -5.49 12.69 0.94
C ASN A 53 -6.82 12.86 1.71
N PRO A 54 -7.61 13.90 1.38
CA PRO A 54 -8.83 14.23 2.12
C PRO A 54 -9.79 13.05 2.27
N ASP A 55 -10.02 12.29 1.19
CA ASP A 55 -10.89 11.12 1.22
C ASP A 55 -10.43 10.06 2.24
N TYR A 56 -9.12 9.83 2.36
CA TYR A 56 -8.58 8.89 3.35
C TYR A 56 -8.75 9.39 4.77
N ILE A 57 -8.64 10.71 4.98
CA ILE A 57 -8.79 11.35 6.30
C ILE A 57 -10.24 11.27 6.78
N GLU A 58 -11.22 11.38 5.86
CA GLU A 58 -12.63 11.45 6.21
C GLU A 58 -13.34 10.09 6.26
N ARG A 59 -12.90 9.11 5.45
CA ARG A 59 -13.57 7.81 5.36
C ARG A 59 -13.37 6.97 6.62
N ALA A 60 -14.43 6.31 7.05
CA ALA A 60 -14.43 5.56 8.32
C ALA A 60 -13.42 4.41 8.38
N ASP A 61 -13.13 3.78 7.23
CA ASP A 61 -12.14 2.69 7.08
C ASP A 61 -10.72 3.18 6.71
N GLY A 62 -10.49 4.50 6.79
CA GLY A 62 -9.20 5.15 6.55
C GLY A 62 -8.53 5.61 7.85
N TYR A 63 -8.17 6.90 7.90
CA TYR A 63 -7.46 7.51 9.02
C TYR A 63 -8.16 7.36 10.38
N PRO A 64 -9.51 7.50 10.51
CA PRO A 64 -10.18 7.28 11.79
C PRO A 64 -9.95 5.86 12.34
N LEU A 65 -10.12 4.84 11.51
CA LEU A 65 -9.88 3.45 11.89
C LEU A 65 -8.41 3.19 12.24
N LEU A 66 -7.50 3.80 11.48
CA LEU A 66 -6.06 3.73 11.75
C LEU A 66 -5.74 4.29 13.14
N CYS A 67 -6.26 5.49 13.46
CA CYS A 67 -6.04 6.12 14.77
C CYS A 67 -6.68 5.33 15.92
N GLU A 68 -7.87 4.77 15.72
CA GLU A 68 -8.54 3.93 16.71
C GLU A 68 -7.72 2.65 16.98
N THR A 69 -7.25 1.99 15.92
CA THR A 69 -6.54 0.71 16.03
C THR A 69 -5.19 0.85 16.72
N TYR A 70 -4.41 1.87 16.34
CA TYR A 70 -3.05 2.08 16.84
C TYR A 70 -2.97 3.06 18.02
N GLY A 71 -4.04 3.82 18.28
CA GLY A 71 -4.06 4.83 19.34
C GLY A 71 -3.30 6.10 18.97
N TYR A 72 -3.23 6.45 17.69
CA TYR A 72 -2.51 7.65 17.25
C TYR A 72 -3.20 8.93 17.67
N ASN A 73 -2.40 9.89 18.10
CA ASN A 73 -2.80 11.25 18.37
C ASN A 73 -1.74 12.19 17.77
N PHE A 74 -1.79 12.38 16.45
CA PHE A 74 -0.82 13.22 15.75
C PHE A 74 -0.89 14.68 16.21
N LYS A 75 0.27 15.35 16.22
CA LYS A 75 0.40 16.78 16.53
C LYS A 75 -0.48 17.64 15.63
N ASP A 76 -0.56 17.27 14.35
CA ASP A 76 -1.37 17.93 13.33
C ASP A 76 -1.76 16.92 12.24
N THR A 77 -2.90 17.15 11.59
CA THR A 77 -3.37 16.31 10.47
C THR A 77 -3.76 17.22 9.31
N ARG A 78 -3.11 17.02 8.15
CA ARG A 78 -3.24 17.87 6.97
C ARG A 78 -3.82 17.12 5.78
N GLY A 79 -4.83 17.70 5.14
CA GLY A 79 -5.32 17.24 3.84
C GLY A 79 -4.32 17.63 2.74
N ILE A 80 -3.74 16.63 2.06
CA ILE A 80 -2.75 16.81 1.00
C ILE A 80 -3.27 16.12 -0.27
N ASP A 81 -3.17 16.80 -1.40
CA ASP A 81 -3.49 16.18 -2.69
C ASP A 81 -2.59 14.97 -2.98
N ILE A 82 -3.18 13.90 -3.52
CA ILE A 82 -2.49 12.63 -3.75
C ILE A 82 -1.28 12.79 -4.68
N GLY A 83 -1.33 13.71 -5.63
CA GLY A 83 -0.25 13.95 -6.60
C GLY A 83 0.99 14.64 -6.02
N VAL A 84 0.87 15.27 -4.85
CA VAL A 84 1.98 16.05 -4.25
C VAL A 84 2.40 15.56 -2.87
N LYS A 85 1.68 14.61 -2.27
CA LYS A 85 1.91 14.17 -0.89
C LYS A 85 3.35 13.74 -0.60
N TYR A 86 3.99 13.04 -1.53
CA TYR A 86 5.37 12.59 -1.38
C TYR A 86 6.38 13.73 -1.50
N ALA A 87 6.12 14.74 -2.33
CA ALA A 87 6.96 15.95 -2.37
C ALA A 87 6.83 16.76 -1.07
N VAL A 88 5.62 16.84 -0.50
CA VAL A 88 5.37 17.50 0.79
C VAL A 88 6.06 16.75 1.94
N LEU A 89 6.08 15.40 1.89
CA LEU A 89 6.82 14.57 2.84
C LEU A 89 8.33 14.78 2.73
N GLU A 90 8.88 14.78 1.52
CA GLU A 90 10.31 14.97 1.25
C GLU A 90 10.79 16.36 1.71
N ASN A 91 9.98 17.39 1.52
CA ASN A 91 10.28 18.75 1.97
C ASN A 91 10.21 18.93 3.50
N GLY A 92 9.66 17.96 4.24
CA GLY A 92 9.55 18.02 5.70
C GLY A 92 8.37 18.83 6.22
N ASP A 93 7.40 19.15 5.36
CA ASP A 93 6.17 19.82 5.79
C ASP A 93 5.21 18.88 6.52
N ILE A 94 5.34 17.57 6.27
CA ILE A 94 4.72 16.46 7.01
C ILE A 94 5.76 15.41 7.33
N ASP A 95 5.51 14.54 8.30
CA ASP A 95 6.42 13.51 8.77
C ASP A 95 5.97 12.10 8.38
N VAL A 96 4.66 11.92 8.27
CA VAL A 96 3.99 10.65 7.99
C VAL A 96 2.90 10.85 6.95
N THR A 97 2.78 9.93 6.01
CA THR A 97 1.66 9.90 5.04
C THR A 97 1.10 8.50 4.85
N ASN A 98 -0.15 8.42 4.41
CA ASN A 98 -0.68 7.17 3.87
C ASN A 98 -0.23 7.00 2.42
N GLY A 99 0.07 5.76 2.03
CA GLY A 99 0.41 5.37 0.67
C GLY A 99 -0.11 3.99 0.34
N PHE A 100 0.29 3.51 -0.81
CA PHE A 100 0.14 2.11 -1.19
C PHE A 100 1.52 1.46 -1.23
N THR A 101 1.61 0.19 -0.86
CA THR A 101 2.87 -0.58 -0.81
C THR A 101 3.62 -0.64 -2.15
N THR A 102 2.94 -0.30 -3.24
CA THR A 102 3.50 -0.27 -4.61
C THR A 102 3.65 1.15 -5.19
N ASP A 103 3.47 2.20 -4.37
CA ASP A 103 3.68 3.59 -4.83
C ASP A 103 5.12 3.77 -5.34
N ALA A 104 5.26 4.41 -6.51
CA ALA A 104 6.54 4.61 -7.22
C ALA A 104 7.58 5.32 -6.34
N GLN A 105 7.15 6.32 -5.59
CA GLN A 105 8.00 7.17 -4.75
C GLN A 105 8.67 6.40 -3.60
N LEU A 106 8.09 5.28 -3.16
CA LEU A 106 8.69 4.43 -2.11
C LEU A 106 10.04 3.84 -2.52
N SER A 107 10.27 3.67 -3.81
CA SER A 107 11.56 3.17 -4.34
C SER A 107 12.59 4.28 -4.63
N ALA A 108 12.16 5.54 -4.64
CA ALA A 108 12.96 6.68 -5.10
C ALA A 108 13.35 7.66 -3.98
N GLN A 109 12.52 7.74 -2.92
CA GLN A 109 12.72 8.70 -1.83
C GLN A 109 13.25 8.03 -0.56
N ASP A 110 13.85 8.83 0.32
CA ASP A 110 14.28 8.40 1.65
C ASP A 110 13.07 8.32 2.59
N VAL A 111 12.32 7.23 2.44
CA VAL A 111 11.13 6.93 3.24
C VAL A 111 11.22 5.52 3.81
N VAL A 112 10.56 5.30 4.93
CA VAL A 112 10.41 3.98 5.56
C VAL A 112 8.93 3.63 5.58
N VAL A 113 8.58 2.50 4.98
CA VAL A 113 7.24 1.90 5.08
C VAL A 113 7.18 1.13 6.39
N LEU A 114 6.24 1.49 7.26
CA LEU A 114 6.04 0.79 8.53
C LEU A 114 5.28 -0.52 8.31
N GLU A 115 5.71 -1.55 9.04
CA GLU A 115 4.98 -2.82 9.11
C GLU A 115 3.63 -2.64 9.81
N ASP A 116 2.56 -3.15 9.21
CA ASP A 116 1.22 -3.21 9.82
C ASP A 116 1.13 -4.40 10.79
N ASP A 117 1.76 -4.27 11.96
CA ASP A 117 1.92 -5.34 12.95
C ASP A 117 0.60 -5.76 13.65
N LYS A 118 -0.47 -4.98 13.49
CA LYS A 118 -1.83 -5.35 13.93
C LYS A 118 -2.71 -5.90 12.82
N HIS A 119 -2.17 -6.02 11.59
CA HIS A 119 -2.89 -6.54 10.41
C HIS A 119 -4.24 -5.83 10.16
N LEU A 120 -4.22 -4.50 10.28
CA LEU A 120 -5.38 -3.65 10.02
C LEU A 120 -5.75 -3.66 8.54
N GLN A 121 -4.72 -3.66 7.68
CA GLN A 121 -4.93 -3.52 6.25
C GLN A 121 -5.33 -4.85 5.60
N VAL A 122 -6.34 -4.79 4.73
CA VAL A 122 -6.76 -5.96 3.97
C VAL A 122 -5.80 -6.22 2.80
N ASN A 123 -5.66 -7.49 2.43
CA ASN A 123 -4.81 -7.88 1.31
C ASN A 123 -5.49 -7.60 -0.03
N TYR A 124 -4.74 -6.99 -0.95
CA TYR A 124 -5.12 -6.73 -2.34
C TYR A 124 -4.10 -7.34 -3.30
N PHE A 125 -4.00 -8.66 -3.29
CA PHE A 125 -3.12 -9.38 -4.21
C PHE A 125 -3.61 -9.24 -5.65
N CYS A 126 -2.67 -8.94 -6.55
CA CYS A 126 -2.95 -8.94 -7.98
C CYS A 126 -2.97 -10.37 -8.50
N SER A 127 -3.97 -10.68 -9.31
CA SER A 127 -4.16 -12.00 -9.91
C SER A 127 -4.84 -11.85 -11.28
N THR A 128 -4.60 -12.80 -12.19
CA THR A 128 -5.35 -12.85 -13.45
C THR A 128 -6.73 -13.45 -13.22
N VAL A 129 -7.77 -12.80 -13.74
CA VAL A 129 -9.13 -13.35 -13.77
C VAL A 129 -9.44 -13.78 -15.20
N VAL A 130 -9.79 -15.04 -15.39
CA VAL A 130 -10.05 -15.65 -16.70
C VAL A 130 -11.43 -16.26 -16.72
N ARG A 131 -12.12 -16.14 -17.84
CA ARG A 131 -13.40 -16.84 -18.03
C ARG A 131 -13.14 -18.34 -18.27
N GLU A 132 -13.98 -19.17 -17.71
CA GLU A 132 -13.89 -20.63 -17.85
C GLU A 132 -13.93 -21.08 -19.33
N ASP A 133 -14.83 -20.47 -20.15
CA ASP A 133 -14.91 -20.78 -21.58
C ASP A 133 -13.60 -20.47 -22.34
N THR A 134 -12.84 -19.51 -21.86
CA THR A 134 -11.52 -19.18 -22.43
C THR A 134 -10.49 -20.24 -22.06
N LEU A 135 -10.47 -20.72 -20.81
CA LEU A 135 -9.58 -21.80 -20.38
C LEU A 135 -9.88 -23.10 -21.14
N GLU A 136 -11.16 -23.38 -21.36
CA GLU A 136 -11.58 -24.54 -22.16
C GLU A 136 -11.15 -24.43 -23.63
N ALA A 137 -11.27 -23.23 -24.22
CA ALA A 137 -10.92 -22.97 -25.61
C ALA A 137 -9.40 -22.99 -25.88
N TYR A 138 -8.59 -22.71 -24.87
CA TYR A 138 -7.13 -22.62 -24.99
C TYR A 138 -6.42 -23.51 -23.95
N PRO A 139 -6.33 -24.83 -24.20
CA PRO A 139 -5.59 -25.75 -23.33
C PRO A 139 -4.13 -25.29 -23.15
N GLY A 140 -3.67 -25.22 -21.90
CA GLY A 140 -2.32 -24.72 -21.54
C GLY A 140 -2.26 -23.22 -21.25
N LEU A 141 -3.36 -22.47 -21.41
CA LEU A 141 -3.38 -21.04 -21.03
C LEU A 141 -3.17 -20.86 -19.52
N GLU A 142 -3.80 -21.69 -18.70
CA GLU A 142 -3.64 -21.65 -17.23
C GLU A 142 -2.18 -21.88 -16.85
N ASP A 143 -1.53 -22.90 -17.42
CA ASP A 143 -0.10 -23.17 -17.16
C ASP A 143 0.80 -21.98 -17.56
N ALA A 144 0.48 -21.34 -18.70
CA ALA A 144 1.22 -20.18 -19.15
C ALA A 144 1.04 -18.96 -18.20
N LEU A 145 -0.16 -18.74 -17.69
CA LEU A 145 -0.45 -17.67 -16.72
C LEU A 145 0.21 -17.95 -15.36
N MET A 146 0.26 -19.21 -14.95
CA MET A 146 0.93 -19.63 -13.71
C MET A 146 2.44 -19.38 -13.71
N LEU A 147 3.08 -19.17 -14.87
CA LEU A 147 4.48 -18.73 -14.93
C LEU A 147 4.69 -17.34 -14.30
N MET A 148 3.62 -16.56 -14.14
CA MET A 148 3.64 -15.26 -13.50
C MET A 148 3.40 -15.31 -11.99
N ASP A 149 3.16 -16.51 -11.42
CA ASP A 149 2.88 -16.65 -9.99
C ASP A 149 4.12 -16.33 -9.15
N GLY A 150 3.97 -15.39 -8.20
CA GLY A 150 5.02 -15.03 -7.25
C GLY A 150 6.26 -14.33 -7.83
N ILE A 151 6.22 -13.83 -9.08
CA ILE A 151 7.42 -13.27 -9.73
C ILE A 151 7.77 -11.84 -9.30
N LEU A 152 6.87 -11.12 -8.65
CA LEU A 152 7.03 -9.73 -8.23
C LEU A 152 6.81 -9.58 -6.72
N SER A 153 7.70 -8.86 -6.06
CA SER A 153 7.46 -8.32 -4.71
C SER A 153 6.84 -6.92 -4.76
N ASP A 154 6.38 -6.40 -3.61
CA ASP A 154 5.90 -5.03 -3.50
C ASP A 154 6.99 -4.02 -3.94
N THR A 155 8.23 -4.26 -3.56
CA THR A 155 9.40 -3.45 -3.96
C THR A 155 9.64 -3.49 -5.47
N ASP A 156 9.52 -4.67 -6.10
CA ASP A 156 9.68 -4.79 -7.56
C ASP A 156 8.58 -4.00 -8.26
N MET A 157 7.33 -4.08 -7.78
CA MET A 157 6.23 -3.36 -8.38
C MET A 157 6.35 -1.85 -8.18
N SER A 158 6.74 -1.38 -7.00
CA SER A 158 7.04 0.04 -6.75
C SER A 158 8.12 0.57 -7.72
N ARG A 159 9.20 -0.20 -7.93
CA ARG A 159 10.24 0.16 -8.89
C ARG A 159 9.74 0.20 -10.33
N LEU A 160 8.92 -0.76 -10.75
CA LEU A 160 8.34 -0.77 -12.09
C LEU A 160 7.41 0.43 -12.31
N ASN A 161 6.60 0.77 -11.32
CA ASN A 161 5.75 1.96 -11.34
C ASN A 161 6.61 3.23 -11.49
N TYR A 162 7.71 3.33 -10.75
CA TYR A 162 8.65 4.46 -10.87
C TYR A 162 9.18 4.62 -12.29
N LEU A 163 9.56 3.55 -12.98
CA LEU A 163 10.08 3.60 -14.35
C LEU A 163 9.04 4.06 -15.40
N VAL A 164 7.76 4.01 -15.06
CA VAL A 164 6.65 4.44 -15.94
C VAL A 164 6.22 5.87 -15.63
N GLU A 165 6.27 6.28 -14.38
CA GLU A 165 5.79 7.59 -13.93
C GLU A 165 6.83 8.71 -14.08
N VAL A 166 8.12 8.36 -14.17
CA VAL A 166 9.27 9.26 -14.24
C VAL A 166 10.11 8.99 -15.49
#